data_d537658baa394b2b70fef422cd4d1cf6
#
_entry.id   d537658baa394b2b70fef422cd4d1cf6
#
_cell.length_a   1.000
_cell.length_b   1.000
_cell.length_c   1.000
_cell.angle_alpha   90.00
_cell.angle_beta   90.00
_cell.angle_gamma   90.00
#
_symmetry.space_group_name_H-M   'P 1'
#
loop_
_entity.id
_entity.type
_entity.pdbx_description
1 polymer ?
#
loop_
_entity_poly.entity_id
_entity_poly.type
_entity_poly.pdbx_seq_one_letter_code
_entity_poly.pdbx_strand_id
1 'polypeptide(L)'
;MKRSLASLDPSRLDGQRALVRVDFNCPVKDGRVTDDTRIRASLPTIKYLREKGARVILCSHFGRPKGGPDPAYSIKPCLRPLETLLGAPVTFIEDAWTESTVAATRRLPRGGVALLENTRFHPGEEANDPRLARQLAALGDLYVNDAFGSAHRAHASTEGVARLLKPAVSGFLMERELKYLGQALAQPKRPFVAVLGGAKISGKIDLIEALLPKVDAVLIGGAMACTFFKAMGLETGNSLVEPDRIELAKGLLDRSAGKLVLPRGGVIAPELKEGITTITVPRESIPPGFAVYDIDPTTVKDFSARIRAASTVVWNGPMGVFETRPFDQGTRSIAVAMADATGHGTITVVGGGDSAAAVAAAGLTDRMTHVSTGGGASLEFLEGKELPGVAALDEA
;
A
#
# COMPACT_ATOMS: atom_id res chain seq x y z
N MET A 1 15.41 13.20 8.11
CA MET A 1 14.22 13.08 7.20
C MET A 1 14.71 13.04 5.77
N LYS A 2 14.05 12.29 4.89
CA LYS A 2 14.46 12.25 3.48
C LYS A 2 14.15 13.55 2.77
N ARG A 3 15.03 13.94 1.86
CA ARG A 3 14.89 15.15 1.05
C ARG A 3 13.71 15.01 0.09
N SER A 4 12.86 16.03 0.02
CA SER A 4 11.66 16.05 -0.79
C SER A 4 11.84 16.92 -2.03
N LEU A 5 11.09 16.61 -3.08
CA LEU A 5 11.03 17.43 -4.30
C LEU A 5 10.65 18.89 -3.99
N ALA A 6 9.79 19.10 -2.98
CA ALA A 6 9.41 20.45 -2.54
C ALA A 6 10.58 21.27 -1.97
N SER A 7 11.65 20.61 -1.49
CA SER A 7 12.83 21.29 -0.93
C SER A 7 13.85 21.72 -1.97
N LEU A 8 13.69 21.28 -3.23
CA LEU A 8 14.56 21.73 -4.32
C LEU A 8 14.21 23.15 -4.75
N ASP A 9 15.22 23.92 -5.12
CA ASP A 9 15.02 25.22 -5.76
C ASP A 9 14.27 25.04 -7.09
N PRO A 10 13.05 25.55 -7.22
CA PRO A 10 12.25 25.35 -8.42
C PRO A 10 12.90 25.94 -9.69
N SER A 11 13.74 26.97 -9.56
CA SER A 11 14.42 27.59 -10.69
C SER A 11 15.48 26.68 -11.34
N ARG A 12 15.98 25.71 -10.58
CA ARG A 12 16.96 24.72 -11.05
C ARG A 12 16.34 23.55 -11.78
N LEU A 13 15.00 23.44 -11.81
CA LEU A 13 14.30 22.34 -12.49
C LEU A 13 14.11 22.62 -13.98
N ASP A 14 14.14 23.89 -14.40
CA ASP A 14 13.89 24.28 -15.79
C ASP A 14 14.90 23.66 -16.75
N GLY A 15 14.37 22.90 -17.73
CA GLY A 15 15.17 22.18 -18.71
C GLY A 15 15.90 20.93 -18.19
N GLN A 16 15.90 20.66 -16.88
CA GLN A 16 16.50 19.44 -16.32
C GLN A 16 15.69 18.20 -16.68
N ARG A 17 16.36 17.07 -16.83
CA ARG A 17 15.73 15.76 -17.05
C ARG A 17 15.48 15.11 -15.70
N ALA A 18 14.23 15.01 -15.28
CA ALA A 18 13.83 14.33 -14.07
C ALA A 18 13.45 12.87 -14.36
N LEU A 19 14.28 11.91 -13.94
CA LEU A 19 13.90 10.50 -13.95
C LEU A 19 13.01 10.24 -12.75
N VAL A 20 11.74 9.94 -12.99
CA VAL A 20 10.72 9.75 -11.95
C VAL A 20 10.29 8.29 -11.91
N ARG A 21 10.51 7.63 -10.78
CA ARG A 21 10.00 6.29 -10.52
C ARG A 21 8.58 6.38 -10.00
N VAL A 22 7.63 5.93 -10.78
CA VAL A 22 6.21 5.86 -10.45
C VAL A 22 5.74 4.42 -10.33
N ASP A 23 4.61 4.17 -9.67
CA ASP A 23 3.99 2.85 -9.61
C ASP A 23 2.73 2.80 -10.51
N PHE A 24 2.93 2.48 -11.78
CA PHE A 24 1.85 2.32 -12.76
C PHE A 24 1.47 0.85 -12.98
N ASN A 25 1.70 0.00 -11.98
CA ASN A 25 1.24 -1.39 -12.01
C ASN A 25 -0.29 -1.45 -11.80
N CYS A 26 -1.02 -0.88 -12.75
CA CYS A 26 -2.47 -0.79 -12.77
C CYS A 26 -3.12 -2.11 -13.24
N PRO A 27 -4.32 -2.46 -12.76
CA PRO A 27 -5.07 -3.57 -13.32
C PRO A 27 -5.52 -3.24 -14.75
N VAL A 28 -5.35 -4.21 -15.64
CA VAL A 28 -5.71 -4.10 -17.05
C VAL A 28 -6.62 -5.25 -17.44
N LYS A 29 -7.69 -4.95 -18.17
CA LYS A 29 -8.58 -5.92 -18.81
C LYS A 29 -8.79 -5.51 -20.26
N ASP A 30 -8.67 -6.47 -21.18
CA ASP A 30 -8.85 -6.25 -22.61
C ASP A 30 -8.01 -5.07 -23.15
N GLY A 31 -6.74 -4.96 -22.70
CA GLY A 31 -5.80 -3.91 -23.11
C GLY A 31 -6.13 -2.50 -22.55
N ARG A 32 -7.06 -2.39 -21.60
CA ARG A 32 -7.46 -1.11 -20.99
C ARG A 32 -7.26 -1.13 -19.48
N VAL A 33 -6.73 -0.04 -18.94
CA VAL A 33 -6.66 0.18 -17.50
C VAL A 33 -8.08 0.26 -16.95
N THR A 34 -8.39 -0.58 -15.94
CA THR A 34 -9.69 -0.62 -15.26
C THR A 34 -9.73 0.21 -14.00
N ASP A 35 -8.55 0.52 -13.43
CA ASP A 35 -8.38 1.38 -12.27
C ASP A 35 -7.12 2.24 -12.46
N ASP A 36 -7.29 3.55 -12.55
CA ASP A 36 -6.23 4.54 -12.77
C ASP A 36 -5.75 5.23 -11.48
N THR A 37 -6.17 4.75 -10.31
CA THR A 37 -5.86 5.32 -9.00
C THR A 37 -4.36 5.55 -8.81
N ARG A 38 -3.52 4.61 -9.24
CA ARG A 38 -2.05 4.72 -9.14
C ARG A 38 -1.48 5.82 -10.04
N ILE A 39 -2.04 6.00 -11.23
CA ILE A 39 -1.65 7.09 -12.12
C ILE A 39 -2.03 8.43 -11.49
N ARG A 40 -3.27 8.55 -10.98
CA ARG A 40 -3.75 9.76 -10.29
C ARG A 40 -2.89 10.14 -9.09
N ALA A 41 -2.45 9.15 -8.32
CA ALA A 41 -1.63 9.38 -7.14
C ALA A 41 -0.27 10.03 -7.46
N SER A 42 0.31 9.77 -8.63
CA SER A 42 1.59 10.34 -9.08
C SER A 42 1.43 11.68 -9.82
N LEU A 43 0.20 12.08 -10.19
CA LEU A 43 -0.01 13.31 -10.95
C LEU A 43 0.54 14.58 -10.29
N PRO A 44 0.42 14.79 -8.96
CA PRO A 44 0.96 15.98 -8.32
C PRO A 44 2.46 16.18 -8.60
N THR A 45 3.26 15.11 -8.49
CA THR A 45 4.70 15.11 -8.77
C THR A 45 4.98 15.42 -10.24
N ILE A 46 4.26 14.74 -11.14
CA ILE A 46 4.44 14.90 -12.60
C ILE A 46 4.07 16.32 -13.03
N LYS A 47 2.92 16.83 -12.59
CA LYS A 47 2.45 18.19 -12.93
C LYS A 47 3.40 19.27 -12.41
N TYR A 48 3.83 19.13 -11.16
CA TYR A 48 4.79 20.09 -10.58
C TYR A 48 6.09 20.18 -11.39
N LEU A 49 6.70 19.05 -11.73
CA LEU A 49 7.93 19.02 -12.53
C LEU A 49 7.71 19.64 -13.92
N ARG A 50 6.59 19.34 -14.57
CA ARG A 50 6.22 19.94 -15.87
C ARG A 50 6.05 21.45 -15.78
N GLU A 51 5.33 21.94 -14.78
CA GLU A 51 5.08 23.37 -14.55
C GLU A 51 6.39 24.13 -14.28
N LYS A 52 7.40 23.46 -13.70
CA LYS A 52 8.73 24.02 -13.49
C LYS A 52 9.65 23.85 -14.71
N GLY A 53 9.13 23.41 -15.85
CA GLY A 53 9.88 23.30 -17.09
C GLY A 53 10.78 22.06 -17.18
N ALA A 54 10.73 21.14 -16.21
CA ALA A 54 11.51 19.90 -16.28
C ALA A 54 11.03 18.98 -17.41
N ARG A 55 11.97 18.23 -18.02
CA ARG A 55 11.67 17.11 -18.90
C ARG A 55 11.46 15.88 -18.03
N VAL A 56 10.24 15.34 -18.01
CA VAL A 56 9.84 14.27 -17.09
C VAL A 56 9.98 12.92 -17.78
N ILE A 57 10.81 12.04 -17.24
CA ILE A 57 11.02 10.68 -17.75
C ILE A 57 10.45 9.72 -16.70
N LEU A 58 9.31 9.10 -17.00
CA LEU A 58 8.64 8.16 -16.12
C LEU A 58 9.14 6.75 -16.34
N CYS A 59 9.48 6.05 -15.27
CA CYS A 59 9.78 4.62 -15.30
C CYS A 59 8.93 3.88 -14.26
N SER A 60 8.44 2.71 -14.61
CA SER A 60 7.64 1.86 -13.73
C SER A 60 7.80 0.40 -14.12
N HIS A 61 7.56 -0.48 -13.16
CA HIS A 61 7.30 -1.88 -13.47
C HIS A 61 5.82 -2.11 -13.80
N PHE A 62 5.55 -3.19 -14.52
CA PHE A 62 4.18 -3.64 -14.83
C PHE A 62 4.11 -5.17 -14.81
N GLY A 63 3.24 -5.72 -13.95
CA GLY A 63 3.09 -7.16 -13.79
C GLY A 63 4.38 -7.89 -13.38
N ARG A 64 4.46 -9.17 -13.77
CA ARG A 64 5.60 -10.05 -13.48
C ARG A 64 6.00 -10.83 -14.73
N PRO A 65 6.63 -10.20 -15.71
CA PRO A 65 7.12 -10.89 -16.90
C PRO A 65 8.21 -11.91 -16.54
N LYS A 66 8.30 -12.99 -17.31
CA LYS A 66 9.31 -14.03 -17.11
C LYS A 66 10.48 -13.80 -18.08
N GLY A 67 11.41 -12.91 -17.68
CA GLY A 67 12.73 -12.84 -18.29
C GLY A 67 12.83 -12.16 -19.66
N GLY A 68 11.96 -11.19 -19.98
CA GLY A 68 12.09 -10.42 -21.22
C GLY A 68 10.80 -9.71 -21.66
N PRO A 69 10.83 -9.01 -22.80
CA PRO A 69 9.66 -8.35 -23.35
C PRO A 69 8.53 -9.34 -23.66
N ASP A 70 7.34 -9.02 -23.14
CA ASP A 70 6.10 -9.76 -23.37
C ASP A 70 4.97 -8.74 -23.53
N PRO A 71 4.26 -8.72 -24.69
CA PRO A 71 3.16 -7.78 -24.93
C PRO A 71 2.09 -7.75 -23.84
N ALA A 72 1.86 -8.87 -23.16
CA ALA A 72 0.89 -8.95 -22.05
C ALA A 72 1.33 -8.11 -20.83
N TYR A 73 2.62 -7.81 -20.71
CA TYR A 73 3.20 -7.03 -19.64
C TYR A 73 3.76 -5.67 -20.09
N SER A 74 3.43 -5.21 -21.32
CA SER A 74 3.74 -3.86 -21.72
C SER A 74 3.00 -2.83 -20.87
N ILE A 75 3.68 -1.75 -20.49
CA ILE A 75 3.07 -0.64 -19.75
C ILE A 75 2.27 0.31 -20.66
N LYS A 76 2.30 0.09 -21.97
CA LYS A 76 1.63 0.91 -22.99
C LYS A 76 0.12 1.18 -22.71
N PRO A 77 -0.67 0.26 -22.12
CA PRO A 77 -2.05 0.55 -21.70
C PRO A 77 -2.20 1.75 -20.75
N CYS A 78 -1.18 2.08 -19.97
CA CYS A 78 -1.19 3.23 -19.06
C CYS A 78 -0.99 4.58 -19.78
N LEU A 79 -0.53 4.59 -21.03
CA LEU A 79 -0.23 5.81 -21.79
C LEU A 79 -1.47 6.70 -21.96
N ARG A 80 -2.54 6.14 -22.51
CA ARG A 80 -3.77 6.90 -22.80
C ARG A 80 -4.45 7.49 -21.55
N PRO A 81 -4.63 6.75 -20.44
CA PRO A 81 -5.09 7.33 -19.19
C PRO A 81 -4.19 8.45 -18.68
N LEU A 82 -2.87 8.28 -18.77
CA LEU A 82 -1.90 9.29 -18.34
C LEU A 82 -2.03 10.58 -19.18
N GLU A 83 -2.11 10.49 -20.51
CA GLU A 83 -2.31 11.64 -21.41
C GLU A 83 -3.61 12.37 -21.09
N THR A 84 -4.69 11.62 -20.89
CA THR A 84 -6.01 12.20 -20.54
C THR A 84 -5.94 12.98 -19.23
N LEU A 85 -5.31 12.43 -18.20
CA LEU A 85 -5.19 13.03 -16.88
C LEU A 85 -4.22 14.22 -16.83
N LEU A 86 -3.21 14.21 -17.70
CA LEU A 86 -2.25 15.32 -17.86
C LEU A 86 -2.78 16.42 -18.77
N GLY A 87 -3.73 16.12 -19.64
CA GLY A 87 -4.18 17.04 -20.69
C GLY A 87 -3.07 17.37 -21.69
N ALA A 88 -2.13 16.46 -21.92
CA ALA A 88 -0.97 16.67 -22.79
C ALA A 88 -0.42 15.34 -23.33
N PRO A 89 0.24 15.36 -24.51
CA PRO A 89 0.84 14.16 -25.08
C PRO A 89 1.99 13.63 -24.23
N VAL A 90 2.17 12.31 -24.25
CA VAL A 90 3.28 11.60 -23.58
C VAL A 90 4.04 10.79 -24.61
N THR A 91 5.34 10.99 -24.70
CA THR A 91 6.20 10.21 -25.59
C THR A 91 6.42 8.81 -25.02
N PHE A 92 5.97 7.77 -25.72
CA PHE A 92 6.26 6.40 -25.29
C PHE A 92 7.62 5.95 -25.86
N ILE A 93 8.49 5.39 -25.02
CA ILE A 93 9.82 4.91 -25.39
C ILE A 93 9.89 3.40 -25.15
N GLU A 94 9.84 2.63 -26.24
CA GLU A 94 9.80 1.16 -26.20
C GLU A 94 11.17 0.58 -25.83
N ASP A 95 12.25 1.13 -26.35
CA ASP A 95 13.61 0.63 -26.17
C ASP A 95 14.33 1.43 -25.07
N ALA A 96 13.97 1.16 -23.81
CA ALA A 96 14.24 2.03 -22.69
C ALA A 96 15.70 2.05 -22.16
N TRP A 97 16.58 1.18 -22.69
CA TRP A 97 17.91 0.93 -22.09
C TRP A 97 19.08 1.26 -23.00
N THR A 98 18.86 1.99 -24.08
CA THR A 98 19.84 2.23 -25.13
C THR A 98 20.35 3.68 -25.16
N GLU A 99 21.45 3.91 -25.89
CA GLU A 99 21.95 5.28 -26.13
C GLU A 99 20.92 6.15 -26.86
N SER A 100 20.11 5.53 -27.76
CA SER A 100 19.03 6.24 -28.44
C SER A 100 18.00 6.79 -27.47
N THR A 101 17.73 6.10 -26.36
CA THR A 101 16.85 6.58 -25.29
C THR A 101 17.42 7.82 -24.62
N VAL A 102 18.71 7.84 -24.32
CA VAL A 102 19.38 9.03 -23.75
C VAL A 102 19.22 10.23 -24.71
N ALA A 103 19.42 10.01 -26.02
CA ALA A 103 19.21 11.06 -27.02
C ALA A 103 17.75 11.52 -27.08
N ALA A 104 16.79 10.59 -26.98
CA ALA A 104 15.36 10.90 -26.96
C ALA A 104 14.98 11.75 -25.74
N THR A 105 15.48 11.41 -24.53
CA THR A 105 15.19 12.21 -23.30
C THR A 105 15.74 13.64 -23.41
N ARG A 106 16.89 13.85 -24.06
CA ARG A 106 17.47 15.18 -24.32
C ARG A 106 16.65 16.02 -25.30
N ARG A 107 15.94 15.38 -26.24
CA ARG A 107 15.10 16.05 -27.24
C ARG A 107 13.70 16.38 -26.74
N LEU A 108 13.28 15.88 -25.61
CA LEU A 108 11.98 16.24 -25.03
C LEU A 108 11.90 17.77 -24.89
N PRO A 109 10.76 18.39 -25.22
CA PRO A 109 10.57 19.81 -24.95
C PRO A 109 10.55 20.09 -23.44
N ARG A 110 10.76 21.35 -23.05
CA ARG A 110 10.55 21.77 -21.66
C ARG A 110 9.12 21.47 -21.25
N GLY A 111 8.92 20.86 -20.07
CA GLY A 111 7.62 20.38 -19.60
C GLY A 111 7.10 19.15 -20.38
N GLY A 112 7.90 18.57 -21.26
CA GLY A 112 7.55 17.32 -21.96
C GLY A 112 7.63 16.12 -21.04
N VAL A 113 6.81 15.10 -21.32
CA VAL A 113 6.75 13.85 -20.55
C VAL A 113 7.05 12.67 -21.48
N ALA A 114 7.89 11.75 -21.02
CA ALA A 114 8.09 10.44 -21.63
C ALA A 114 7.72 9.34 -20.64
N LEU A 115 7.17 8.24 -21.13
CA LEU A 115 6.96 7.00 -20.40
C LEU A 115 7.84 5.92 -21.02
N LEU A 116 8.73 5.35 -20.22
CA LEU A 116 9.57 4.22 -20.62
C LEU A 116 8.77 2.92 -20.56
N GLU A 117 9.13 1.94 -21.37
CA GLU A 117 8.60 0.58 -21.29
C GLU A 117 8.93 -0.06 -19.94
N ASN A 118 8.21 -1.12 -19.60
CA ASN A 118 8.27 -1.86 -18.34
C ASN A 118 9.70 -2.19 -17.90
N THR A 119 10.11 -1.66 -16.75
CA THR A 119 11.48 -1.85 -16.22
C THR A 119 11.83 -3.33 -16.03
N ARG A 120 10.85 -4.19 -15.76
CA ARG A 120 11.04 -5.64 -15.60
C ARG A 120 11.26 -6.40 -16.89
N PHE A 121 11.23 -5.75 -18.04
CA PHE A 121 11.70 -6.37 -19.27
C PHE A 121 13.21 -6.50 -19.29
N HIS A 122 13.92 -5.71 -18.48
CA HIS A 122 15.36 -5.87 -18.32
C HIS A 122 15.66 -6.86 -17.17
N PRO A 123 16.42 -7.94 -17.40
CA PRO A 123 16.71 -8.97 -16.40
C PRO A 123 17.47 -8.42 -15.18
N GLY A 124 18.17 -7.32 -15.31
CA GLY A 124 18.90 -6.65 -14.24
C GLY A 124 18.02 -5.81 -13.30
N GLU A 125 16.73 -5.61 -13.59
CA GLU A 125 15.88 -4.76 -12.75
C GLU A 125 15.71 -5.32 -11.34
N GLU A 126 15.21 -6.54 -11.23
CA GLU A 126 14.97 -7.18 -9.93
C GLU A 126 16.27 -7.63 -9.24
N ALA A 127 17.34 -7.81 -10.01
CA ALA A 127 18.68 -8.12 -9.49
C ALA A 127 19.44 -6.88 -9.00
N ASN A 128 18.87 -5.69 -9.13
CA ASN A 128 19.55 -4.42 -8.83
C ASN A 128 20.90 -4.27 -9.55
N ASP A 129 20.94 -4.67 -10.83
CA ASP A 129 22.18 -4.70 -11.63
C ASP A 129 22.79 -3.30 -11.75
N PRO A 130 24.08 -3.12 -11.36
CA PRO A 130 24.74 -1.81 -11.45
C PRO A 130 24.89 -1.26 -12.86
N ARG A 131 24.86 -2.12 -13.90
CA ARG A 131 24.91 -1.66 -15.31
C ARG A 131 23.59 -1.03 -15.70
N LEU A 132 22.46 -1.68 -15.38
CA LEU A 132 21.13 -1.10 -15.58
C LEU A 132 20.95 0.18 -14.77
N ALA A 133 21.39 0.22 -13.53
CA ALA A 133 21.32 1.42 -12.71
C ALA A 133 22.08 2.60 -13.36
N ARG A 134 23.26 2.36 -13.97
CA ARG A 134 23.99 3.38 -14.73
C ARG A 134 23.25 3.81 -16.01
N GLN A 135 22.65 2.87 -16.73
CA GLN A 135 21.84 3.19 -17.91
C GLN A 135 20.64 4.07 -17.56
N LEU A 136 19.93 3.73 -16.46
CA LEU A 136 18.85 4.56 -15.94
C LEU A 136 19.33 5.94 -15.50
N ALA A 137 20.47 6.02 -14.79
CA ALA A 137 21.04 7.29 -14.34
C ALA A 137 21.40 8.22 -15.52
N ALA A 138 21.80 7.67 -16.66
CA ALA A 138 22.11 8.46 -17.86
C ALA A 138 20.87 9.16 -18.46
N LEU A 139 19.66 8.73 -18.11
CA LEU A 139 18.40 9.28 -18.62
C LEU A 139 17.99 10.58 -17.92
N GLY A 140 18.57 10.90 -16.77
CA GLY A 140 18.17 12.06 -15.95
C GLY A 140 19.34 12.91 -15.51
N ASP A 141 19.02 14.06 -14.95
CA ASP A 141 19.93 14.97 -14.25
C ASP A 141 19.58 15.03 -12.76
N LEU A 142 18.39 14.53 -12.37
CA LEU A 142 17.96 14.27 -11.01
C LEU A 142 17.04 13.03 -10.98
N TYR A 143 16.94 12.41 -9.80
CA TYR A 143 16.07 11.27 -9.56
C TYR A 143 14.96 11.61 -8.57
N VAL A 144 13.73 11.21 -8.89
CA VAL A 144 12.57 11.36 -8.01
C VAL A 144 11.93 10.00 -7.78
N ASN A 145 11.87 9.52 -6.55
CA ASN A 145 11.12 8.33 -6.22
C ASN A 145 9.71 8.70 -5.74
N ASP A 146 8.71 8.34 -6.52
CA ASP A 146 7.30 8.55 -6.20
C ASP A 146 6.52 7.22 -6.18
N ALA A 147 7.23 6.11 -6.00
CA ALA A 147 6.69 4.75 -6.04
C ALA A 147 6.85 4.06 -4.67
N PHE A 148 6.11 4.51 -3.66
CA PHE A 148 6.16 3.94 -2.32
C PHE A 148 5.86 2.45 -2.31
N GLY A 149 4.88 1.98 -3.11
CA GLY A 149 4.53 0.56 -3.22
C GLY A 149 5.67 -0.36 -3.67
N SER A 150 6.70 0.19 -4.31
CA SER A 150 7.89 -0.55 -4.75
C SER A 150 9.13 -0.29 -3.89
N ALA A 151 9.04 0.59 -2.90
CA ALA A 151 10.20 1.06 -2.12
C ALA A 151 10.80 -0.01 -1.19
N HIS A 152 10.04 -1.05 -0.86
CA HIS A 152 10.50 -2.19 -0.06
C HIS A 152 11.44 -3.14 -0.82
N ARG A 153 11.68 -2.91 -2.11
CA ARG A 153 12.52 -3.75 -2.96
C ARG A 153 13.75 -2.99 -3.44
N ALA A 154 14.92 -3.60 -3.25
CA ALA A 154 16.18 -3.11 -3.78
C ALA A 154 16.29 -3.47 -5.28
N HIS A 155 15.63 -2.71 -6.16
CA HIS A 155 15.70 -2.88 -7.61
C HIS A 155 16.54 -1.77 -8.26
N ALA A 156 17.00 -1.99 -9.50
CA ALA A 156 17.82 -1.01 -10.21
C ALA A 156 17.11 0.34 -10.36
N SER A 157 15.80 0.34 -10.63
CA SER A 157 14.99 1.57 -10.81
C SER A 157 14.54 2.22 -9.49
N THR A 158 14.67 1.56 -8.33
CA THR A 158 14.25 2.10 -7.03
C THR A 158 15.43 2.50 -6.15
N GLU A 159 16.40 1.60 -5.98
CA GLU A 159 17.56 1.79 -5.11
C GLU A 159 18.84 2.09 -5.92
N GLY A 160 19.16 1.24 -6.90
CA GLY A 160 20.42 1.34 -7.64
C GLY A 160 20.62 2.70 -8.31
N VAL A 161 19.62 3.18 -9.04
CA VAL A 161 19.66 4.49 -9.71
C VAL A 161 19.74 5.65 -8.71
N ALA A 162 19.03 5.56 -7.58
CA ALA A 162 19.00 6.60 -6.56
C ALA A 162 20.37 6.83 -5.89
N ARG A 163 21.22 5.80 -5.85
CA ARG A 163 22.60 5.90 -5.36
C ARG A 163 23.51 6.62 -6.35
N LEU A 164 23.21 6.59 -7.64
CA LEU A 164 24.06 7.12 -8.71
C LEU A 164 23.61 8.49 -9.21
N LEU A 165 22.31 8.72 -9.35
CA LEU A 165 21.74 9.95 -9.90
C LEU A 165 21.32 10.89 -8.77
N LYS A 166 22.03 12.03 -8.65
CA LYS A 166 21.83 13.02 -7.60
C LYS A 166 21.46 14.39 -8.18
N PRO A 167 20.58 15.15 -7.48
CA PRO A 167 19.92 14.80 -6.23
C PRO A 167 18.89 13.69 -6.40
N ALA A 168 18.77 12.81 -5.39
CA ALA A 168 17.77 11.76 -5.31
C ALA A 168 16.75 12.11 -4.21
N VAL A 169 15.53 12.43 -4.60
CA VAL A 169 14.51 12.98 -3.69
C VAL A 169 13.21 12.19 -3.71
N SER A 170 12.41 12.34 -2.67
CA SER A 170 11.03 11.82 -2.67
C SER A 170 10.11 12.73 -3.50
N GLY A 171 9.23 12.13 -4.30
CA GLY A 171 8.07 12.80 -4.87
C GLY A 171 6.98 13.04 -3.82
N PHE A 172 5.92 13.75 -4.19
CA PHE A 172 4.86 14.13 -3.25
C PHE A 172 4.04 12.96 -2.71
N LEU A 173 3.85 11.90 -3.52
CA LEU A 173 3.20 10.67 -3.03
C LEU A 173 4.08 9.99 -1.96
N MET A 174 5.34 9.78 -2.28
CA MET A 174 6.32 9.19 -1.36
C MET A 174 6.44 10.01 -0.07
N GLU A 175 6.54 11.33 -0.17
CA GLU A 175 6.60 12.25 0.98
C GLU A 175 5.37 12.11 1.87
N ARG A 176 4.17 12.05 1.28
CA ARG A 176 2.90 11.84 2.00
C ARG A 176 2.88 10.52 2.74
N GLU A 177 3.29 9.43 2.08
CA GLU A 177 3.37 8.10 2.69
C GLU A 177 4.32 8.11 3.89
N LEU A 178 5.54 8.62 3.72
CA LEU A 178 6.54 8.74 4.79
C LEU A 178 6.06 9.62 5.95
N LYS A 179 5.35 10.70 5.65
CA LYS A 179 4.80 11.59 6.67
C LYS A 179 3.75 10.88 7.53
N TYR A 180 2.72 10.32 6.90
CA TYR A 180 1.59 9.77 7.67
C TYR A 180 1.92 8.45 8.36
N LEU A 181 2.58 7.53 7.66
CA LEU A 181 3.03 6.28 8.26
C LEU A 181 4.13 6.51 9.30
N GLY A 182 5.10 7.40 9.00
CA GLY A 182 6.19 7.72 9.90
C GLY A 182 5.72 8.42 11.18
N GLN A 183 4.80 9.37 11.09
CA GLN A 183 4.22 10.04 12.26
C GLN A 183 3.42 9.07 13.13
N ALA A 184 2.63 8.18 12.50
CA ALA A 184 1.87 7.17 13.24
C ALA A 184 2.76 6.21 14.03
N LEU A 185 4.01 5.99 13.58
CA LEU A 185 4.95 5.08 14.26
C LEU A 185 5.87 5.76 15.26
N ALA A 186 6.38 6.96 14.93
CA ALA A 186 7.40 7.63 15.72
C ALA A 186 6.83 8.37 16.95
N GLN A 187 5.75 9.10 16.76
CA GLN A 187 5.12 9.94 17.78
C GLN A 187 3.59 9.96 17.62
N PRO A 188 2.91 8.81 17.81
CA PRO A 188 1.46 8.76 17.67
C PRO A 188 0.77 9.60 18.74
N LYS A 189 -0.26 10.36 18.34
CA LYS A 189 -1.19 10.93 19.32
C LYS A 189 -1.98 9.81 19.97
N ARG A 190 -2.06 9.82 21.30
CA ARG A 190 -2.78 8.79 22.06
C ARG A 190 -4.22 9.20 22.37
N PRO A 191 -5.14 8.25 22.49
CA PRO A 191 -4.96 6.79 22.33
C PRO A 191 -4.62 6.40 20.89
N PHE A 192 -3.68 5.43 20.74
CA PHE A 192 -3.31 4.87 19.45
C PHE A 192 -3.87 3.44 19.31
N VAL A 193 -4.70 3.22 18.31
CA VAL A 193 -5.37 1.95 18.05
C VAL A 193 -4.89 1.39 16.71
N ALA A 194 -4.49 0.12 16.68
CA ALA A 194 -4.27 -0.63 15.46
C ALA A 194 -5.46 -1.56 15.19
N VAL A 195 -5.94 -1.59 13.96
CA VAL A 195 -6.99 -2.50 13.49
C VAL A 195 -6.35 -3.45 12.49
N LEU A 196 -6.30 -4.73 12.83
CA LEU A 196 -5.61 -5.75 12.03
C LEU A 196 -6.57 -6.88 11.69
N GLY A 197 -6.71 -7.17 10.40
CA GLY A 197 -7.55 -8.24 9.90
C GLY A 197 -6.88 -9.06 8.80
N GLY A 198 -7.69 -9.88 8.14
CA GLY A 198 -7.25 -10.75 7.07
C GLY A 198 -7.37 -12.23 7.38
N ALA A 199 -6.92 -13.08 6.44
CA ALA A 199 -7.14 -14.51 6.53
C ALA A 199 -6.17 -15.23 7.48
N LYS A 200 -4.90 -14.79 7.53
CA LYS A 200 -3.81 -15.53 8.19
C LYS A 200 -3.02 -14.66 9.16
N ILE A 201 -2.76 -15.20 10.35
CA ILE A 201 -1.89 -14.56 11.35
C ILE A 201 -0.43 -14.55 10.89
N SER A 202 0.03 -15.58 10.16
CA SER A 202 1.41 -15.69 9.69
C SER A 202 1.88 -14.49 8.87
N GLY A 203 0.98 -13.82 8.15
CA GLY A 203 1.28 -12.60 7.41
C GLY A 203 1.22 -11.31 8.25
N LYS A 204 0.97 -11.40 9.56
CA LYS A 204 0.77 -10.23 10.45
C LYS A 204 1.59 -10.28 11.74
N ILE A 205 2.34 -11.35 11.95
CA ILE A 205 3.09 -11.55 13.22
C ILE A 205 4.05 -10.41 13.47
N ASP A 206 4.92 -10.13 12.50
CA ASP A 206 5.93 -9.07 12.60
C ASP A 206 5.27 -7.71 12.87
N LEU A 207 4.13 -7.46 12.20
CA LEU A 207 3.36 -6.24 12.37
C LEU A 207 2.75 -6.14 13.79
N ILE A 208 2.15 -7.23 14.30
CA ILE A 208 1.59 -7.26 15.65
C ILE A 208 2.70 -7.00 16.68
N GLU A 209 3.82 -7.70 16.58
CA GLU A 209 4.96 -7.55 17.49
C GLU A 209 5.57 -6.14 17.44
N ALA A 210 5.69 -5.54 16.25
CA ALA A 210 6.20 -4.18 16.09
C ALA A 210 5.25 -3.10 16.63
N LEU A 211 3.93 -3.33 16.56
CA LEU A 211 2.93 -2.38 17.01
C LEU A 211 2.58 -2.50 18.51
N LEU A 212 2.58 -3.70 19.08
CA LEU A 212 2.20 -3.94 20.48
C LEU A 212 2.84 -2.98 21.51
N PRO A 213 4.16 -2.67 21.44
CA PRO A 213 4.78 -1.73 22.36
C PRO A 213 4.34 -0.28 22.13
N LYS A 214 3.82 0.05 20.96
CA LYS A 214 3.50 1.43 20.54
C LYS A 214 2.04 1.79 20.73
N VAL A 215 1.12 0.82 20.63
CA VAL A 215 -0.33 1.03 20.66
C VAL A 215 -0.93 0.90 22.06
N ASP A 216 -2.12 1.47 22.21
CA ASP A 216 -2.96 1.28 23.40
C ASP A 216 -3.90 0.09 23.22
N ALA A 217 -4.27 -0.27 21.98
CA ALA A 217 -5.01 -1.49 21.67
C ALA A 217 -4.72 -1.96 20.22
N VAL A 218 -4.79 -3.28 20.02
CA VAL A 218 -4.80 -3.93 18.71
C VAL A 218 -6.14 -4.67 18.56
N LEU A 219 -6.97 -4.22 17.62
CA LEU A 219 -8.26 -4.83 17.33
C LEU A 219 -8.05 -5.89 16.24
N ILE A 220 -8.29 -7.14 16.56
CA ILE A 220 -8.08 -8.28 15.67
C ILE A 220 -9.40 -8.65 14.99
N GLY A 221 -9.40 -8.80 13.68
CA GLY A 221 -10.55 -9.27 12.90
C GLY A 221 -10.15 -10.23 11.78
N GLY A 222 -11.11 -10.57 10.93
CA GLY A 222 -10.89 -11.54 9.85
C GLY A 222 -10.70 -12.96 10.34
N ALA A 223 -10.47 -13.90 9.43
CA ALA A 223 -10.32 -15.31 9.78
C ALA A 223 -9.12 -15.59 10.70
N MET A 224 -8.08 -14.72 10.69
CA MET A 224 -6.96 -14.84 11.62
C MET A 224 -7.38 -14.85 13.10
N ALA A 225 -8.53 -14.24 13.45
CA ALA A 225 -9.08 -14.28 14.78
C ALA A 225 -9.39 -15.73 15.26
N CYS A 226 -9.75 -16.62 14.33
CA CYS A 226 -10.05 -18.03 14.66
C CYS A 226 -8.80 -18.79 15.11
N THR A 227 -7.60 -18.42 14.64
CA THR A 227 -6.35 -18.99 15.18
C THR A 227 -6.13 -18.58 16.64
N PHE A 228 -6.48 -17.35 17.02
CA PHE A 228 -6.46 -16.91 18.42
C PHE A 228 -7.54 -17.62 19.25
N PHE A 229 -8.75 -17.82 18.70
CA PHE A 229 -9.80 -18.58 19.41
C PHE A 229 -9.33 -20.01 19.71
N LYS A 230 -8.68 -20.65 18.72
CA LYS A 230 -8.12 -21.99 18.93
C LYS A 230 -6.98 -21.99 19.97
N ALA A 231 -6.15 -20.95 20.01
CA ALA A 231 -5.13 -20.75 21.05
C ALA A 231 -5.72 -20.56 22.45
N MET A 232 -6.95 -20.07 22.56
CA MET A 232 -7.71 -19.99 23.79
C MET A 232 -8.42 -21.29 24.18
N GLY A 233 -8.29 -22.36 23.37
CA GLY A 233 -8.96 -23.64 23.58
C GLY A 233 -10.42 -23.69 23.13
N LEU A 234 -10.86 -22.71 22.33
CA LEU A 234 -12.23 -22.66 21.82
C LEU A 234 -12.41 -23.49 20.54
N GLU A 235 -13.62 -24.01 20.33
CA GLU A 235 -13.98 -24.63 19.08
C GLU A 235 -14.25 -23.56 18.01
N THR A 236 -13.80 -23.84 16.78
CA THR A 236 -13.86 -22.89 15.66
C THR A 236 -14.63 -23.44 14.45
N GLY A 237 -15.28 -24.60 14.61
CA GLY A 237 -15.99 -25.26 13.51
C GLY A 237 -15.08 -25.51 12.31
N ASN A 238 -15.58 -25.14 11.11
CA ASN A 238 -14.84 -25.22 9.85
C ASN A 238 -14.08 -23.91 9.51
N SER A 239 -13.94 -23.01 10.47
CA SER A 239 -13.24 -21.73 10.23
C SER A 239 -11.78 -21.95 9.87
N LEU A 240 -11.23 -21.04 9.07
CA LEU A 240 -9.82 -21.05 8.72
C LEU A 240 -8.96 -20.83 9.97
N VAL A 241 -8.11 -21.79 10.28
CA VAL A 241 -7.13 -21.77 11.38
C VAL A 241 -5.76 -22.14 10.81
N GLU A 242 -4.70 -21.56 11.33
CA GLU A 242 -3.32 -21.98 11.05
C GLU A 242 -2.81 -22.83 12.22
N PRO A 243 -2.85 -24.20 12.12
CA PRO A 243 -2.56 -25.08 13.25
C PRO A 243 -1.13 -24.93 13.78
N ASP A 244 -0.16 -24.67 12.89
CA ASP A 244 1.25 -24.46 13.19
C ASP A 244 1.53 -23.08 13.84
N ARG A 245 0.52 -22.24 13.99
CA ARG A 245 0.60 -20.89 14.58
C ARG A 245 -0.15 -20.74 15.90
N ILE A 246 -0.79 -21.79 16.39
CA ILE A 246 -1.58 -21.75 17.63
C ILE A 246 -0.72 -21.37 18.84
N GLU A 247 0.44 -22.01 19.03
CA GLU A 247 1.34 -21.69 20.13
C GLU A 247 1.89 -20.25 20.05
N LEU A 248 2.15 -19.78 18.84
CA LEU A 248 2.57 -18.39 18.61
C LEU A 248 1.44 -17.42 18.98
N ALA A 249 0.21 -17.70 18.55
CA ALA A 249 -0.97 -16.87 18.88
C ALA A 249 -1.19 -16.80 20.40
N LYS A 250 -1.02 -17.93 21.11
CA LYS A 250 -1.05 -17.99 22.57
C LYS A 250 0.03 -17.10 23.20
N GLY A 251 1.27 -17.22 22.73
CA GLY A 251 2.36 -16.37 23.21
C GLY A 251 2.12 -14.87 22.96
N LEU A 252 1.49 -14.49 21.84
CA LEU A 252 1.09 -13.10 21.58
C LEU A 252 0.01 -12.62 22.55
N LEU A 253 -1.00 -13.45 22.86
CA LEU A 253 -2.02 -13.12 23.87
C LEU A 253 -1.39 -12.88 25.22
N ASP A 254 -0.50 -13.77 25.67
CA ASP A 254 0.16 -13.69 26.97
C ASP A 254 1.03 -12.41 27.09
N ARG A 255 1.79 -12.10 26.05
CA ARG A 255 2.67 -10.91 26.01
C ARG A 255 1.94 -9.59 25.76
N SER A 256 0.70 -9.65 25.30
CA SER A 256 -0.05 -8.44 24.90
C SER A 256 -0.46 -7.55 26.08
N ALA A 257 -0.39 -8.06 27.31
CA ALA A 257 -0.87 -7.36 28.51
C ALA A 257 -2.30 -6.80 28.36
N GLY A 258 -3.17 -7.56 27.69
CA GLY A 258 -4.57 -7.19 27.43
C GLY A 258 -4.79 -6.18 26.31
N LYS A 259 -3.75 -5.78 25.57
CA LYS A 259 -3.89 -4.87 24.43
C LYS A 259 -4.47 -5.53 23.19
N LEU A 260 -4.35 -6.87 23.02
CA LEU A 260 -5.01 -7.60 21.95
C LEU A 260 -6.50 -7.75 22.27
N VAL A 261 -7.35 -7.15 21.47
CA VAL A 261 -8.80 -7.20 21.59
C VAL A 261 -9.34 -8.08 20.47
N LEU A 262 -9.82 -9.26 20.86
CA LEU A 262 -10.39 -10.24 19.93
C LEU A 262 -11.90 -10.02 19.74
N PRO A 263 -12.49 -10.48 18.62
CA PRO A 263 -13.93 -10.47 18.43
C PRO A 263 -14.66 -11.23 19.56
N ARG A 264 -15.83 -10.75 19.92
CA ARG A 264 -16.72 -11.39 20.91
C ARG A 264 -17.48 -12.57 20.30
N GLY A 265 -17.65 -12.55 18.97
CA GLY A 265 -18.37 -13.57 18.22
C GLY A 265 -18.08 -13.43 16.73
N GLY A 266 -18.84 -14.15 15.94
CA GLY A 266 -18.72 -14.13 14.49
C GLY A 266 -20.07 -14.27 13.79
N VAL A 267 -20.10 -13.78 12.56
CA VAL A 267 -21.13 -14.10 11.57
C VAL A 267 -20.69 -15.36 10.85
N ILE A 268 -21.47 -16.43 11.01
CA ILE A 268 -21.15 -17.78 10.53
C ILE A 268 -22.11 -18.24 9.45
N ALA A 269 -21.62 -19.10 8.57
CA ALA A 269 -22.41 -19.86 7.60
C ALA A 269 -21.78 -21.21 7.33
N PRO A 270 -22.52 -22.19 6.74
CA PRO A 270 -21.97 -23.50 6.39
C PRO A 270 -20.99 -23.43 5.20
N GLU A 271 -21.14 -22.45 4.35
CA GLU A 271 -20.26 -22.22 3.17
C GLU A 271 -20.14 -20.72 2.87
N LEU A 272 -19.08 -20.32 2.14
CA LEU A 272 -18.92 -18.97 1.62
C LEU A 272 -19.72 -18.81 0.32
N LYS A 273 -20.86 -18.10 0.39
CA LYS A 273 -21.74 -17.90 -0.75
C LYS A 273 -22.50 -16.59 -0.65
N GLU A 274 -22.61 -15.91 -1.79
CA GLU A 274 -23.38 -14.65 -1.91
C GLU A 274 -24.86 -14.86 -1.53
N GLY A 275 -25.38 -13.98 -0.67
CA GLY A 275 -26.77 -14.00 -0.25
C GLY A 275 -27.18 -15.16 0.68
N ILE A 276 -26.22 -15.92 1.21
CA ILE A 276 -26.53 -17.00 2.13
C ILE A 276 -27.14 -16.50 3.45
N THR A 277 -28.03 -17.31 4.04
CA THR A 277 -28.52 -17.04 5.40
C THR A 277 -27.39 -17.24 6.43
N THR A 278 -27.17 -16.26 7.28
CA THR A 278 -26.12 -16.26 8.28
C THR A 278 -26.68 -16.35 9.70
N ILE A 279 -25.86 -16.81 10.62
CA ILE A 279 -26.15 -16.83 12.06
C ILE A 279 -25.06 -16.05 12.77
N THR A 280 -25.43 -15.29 13.79
CA THR A 280 -24.47 -14.63 14.68
C THR A 280 -24.35 -15.45 15.96
N VAL A 281 -23.12 -15.81 16.31
CA VAL A 281 -22.85 -16.61 17.53
C VAL A 281 -21.70 -16.00 18.34
N PRO A 282 -21.70 -16.16 19.69
CA PRO A 282 -20.52 -15.91 20.51
C PRO A 282 -19.34 -16.80 20.08
N ARG A 283 -18.12 -16.33 20.26
CA ARG A 283 -16.91 -17.12 19.90
C ARG A 283 -16.77 -18.44 20.65
N GLU A 284 -17.42 -18.54 21.81
CA GLU A 284 -17.48 -19.76 22.63
C GLU A 284 -18.48 -20.81 22.10
N SER A 285 -19.27 -20.47 21.09
CA SER A 285 -20.39 -21.29 20.63
C SER A 285 -20.41 -21.51 19.11
N ILE A 286 -19.25 -21.52 18.45
CA ILE A 286 -19.13 -21.78 17.01
C ILE A 286 -19.36 -23.28 16.75
N PRO A 287 -20.47 -23.67 16.07
CA PRO A 287 -20.82 -25.06 15.92
C PRO A 287 -20.01 -25.77 14.83
N PRO A 288 -19.85 -27.10 14.90
CA PRO A 288 -19.32 -27.88 13.78
C PRO A 288 -20.12 -27.65 12.49
N GLY A 289 -19.45 -27.72 11.34
CA GLY A 289 -20.10 -27.53 10.04
C GLY A 289 -20.26 -26.07 9.61
N PHE A 290 -19.97 -25.10 10.49
CA PHE A 290 -20.02 -23.68 10.18
C PHE A 290 -18.62 -23.04 10.26
N ALA A 291 -18.41 -22.01 9.48
CA ALA A 291 -17.19 -21.20 9.52
C ALA A 291 -17.52 -19.72 9.79
N VAL A 292 -16.61 -19.02 10.46
CA VAL A 292 -16.68 -17.56 10.67
C VAL A 292 -16.20 -16.85 9.42
N TYR A 293 -17.04 -15.95 8.90
CA TYR A 293 -16.72 -15.15 7.70
C TYR A 293 -16.71 -13.65 7.95
N ASP A 294 -17.27 -13.17 9.08
CA ASP A 294 -17.19 -11.76 9.49
C ASP A 294 -17.27 -11.62 11.01
N ILE A 295 -16.89 -10.46 11.53
CA ILE A 295 -17.07 -10.11 12.94
C ILE A 295 -18.54 -9.85 13.25
N ASP A 296 -18.96 -10.18 14.46
CA ASP A 296 -20.34 -10.01 14.91
C ASP A 296 -20.71 -8.52 15.21
N PRO A 297 -22.01 -8.16 15.23
CA PRO A 297 -22.44 -6.80 15.51
C PRO A 297 -21.99 -6.25 16.88
N THR A 298 -21.82 -7.11 17.88
CA THR A 298 -21.33 -6.70 19.21
C THR A 298 -19.88 -6.28 19.13
N THR A 299 -19.06 -7.03 18.39
CA THR A 299 -17.66 -6.70 18.08
C THR A 299 -17.59 -5.39 17.28
N VAL A 300 -18.41 -5.23 16.23
CA VAL A 300 -18.50 -3.99 15.46
C VAL A 300 -18.74 -2.79 16.36
N LYS A 301 -19.68 -2.90 17.31
CA LYS A 301 -20.00 -1.82 18.26
C LYS A 301 -18.80 -1.48 19.14
N ASP A 302 -18.13 -2.49 19.73
CA ASP A 302 -16.97 -2.29 20.61
C ASP A 302 -15.78 -1.69 19.83
N PHE A 303 -15.44 -2.25 18.68
CA PHE A 303 -14.34 -1.75 17.84
C PHE A 303 -14.59 -0.32 17.37
N SER A 304 -15.80 -0.02 16.90
CA SER A 304 -16.18 1.33 16.48
C SER A 304 -16.08 2.34 17.62
N ALA A 305 -16.46 1.95 18.84
CA ALA A 305 -16.33 2.83 20.00
C ALA A 305 -14.85 3.15 20.30
N ARG A 306 -13.98 2.14 20.26
CA ARG A 306 -12.53 2.32 20.46
C ARG A 306 -11.89 3.17 19.36
N ILE A 307 -12.29 2.98 18.11
CA ILE A 307 -11.82 3.78 16.96
C ILE A 307 -12.22 5.26 17.14
N ARG A 308 -13.48 5.53 17.51
CA ARG A 308 -13.96 6.91 17.74
C ARG A 308 -13.30 7.60 18.93
N ALA A 309 -12.87 6.84 19.93
CA ALA A 309 -12.16 7.38 21.11
C ALA A 309 -10.66 7.56 20.89
N ALA A 310 -10.12 7.06 19.76
CA ALA A 310 -8.70 7.15 19.45
C ALA A 310 -8.30 8.51 18.87
N SER A 311 -7.03 8.88 19.07
CA SER A 311 -6.41 10.04 18.40
C SER A 311 -5.60 9.64 17.18
N THR A 312 -5.16 8.39 17.12
CA THR A 312 -4.48 7.79 15.96
C THR A 312 -5.03 6.38 15.73
N VAL A 313 -5.37 6.07 14.48
CA VAL A 313 -5.79 4.71 14.07
C VAL A 313 -5.02 4.29 12.83
N VAL A 314 -4.43 3.10 12.86
CA VAL A 314 -3.86 2.43 11.70
C VAL A 314 -4.67 1.18 11.42
N TRP A 315 -5.12 1.01 10.19
CA TRP A 315 -5.91 -0.16 9.77
C TRP A 315 -5.23 -0.92 8.65
N ASN A 316 -5.09 -2.24 8.82
CA ASN A 316 -4.54 -3.14 7.80
C ASN A 316 -5.24 -4.50 7.81
N GLY A 317 -5.93 -4.82 6.73
CA GLY A 317 -6.66 -6.07 6.50
C GLY A 317 -8.14 -6.01 6.88
N PRO A 318 -9.02 -6.63 6.08
CA PRO A 318 -10.47 -6.62 6.28
C PRO A 318 -10.88 -7.43 7.52
N MET A 319 -12.06 -7.10 8.05
CA MET A 319 -12.63 -7.74 9.25
C MET A 319 -13.43 -8.99 8.93
N GLY A 320 -13.81 -9.18 7.68
CA GLY A 320 -14.55 -10.32 7.16
C GLY A 320 -14.27 -10.50 5.66
N VAL A 321 -14.97 -11.42 5.01
CA VAL A 321 -14.88 -11.67 3.57
C VAL A 321 -15.71 -10.61 2.84
N PHE A 322 -15.17 -9.40 2.77
CA PHE A 322 -15.89 -8.20 2.33
C PHE A 322 -16.29 -8.21 0.85
N GLU A 323 -15.71 -9.10 0.05
CA GLU A 323 -16.04 -9.30 -1.37
C GLU A 323 -17.36 -10.07 -1.55
N THR A 324 -17.86 -10.75 -0.52
CA THR A 324 -19.04 -11.62 -0.56
C THR A 324 -20.09 -11.17 0.45
N ARG A 325 -21.25 -10.71 0.00
CA ARG A 325 -22.36 -10.35 0.90
C ARG A 325 -23.03 -11.61 1.45
N PRO A 326 -23.41 -11.60 2.75
CA PRO A 326 -23.50 -10.46 3.68
C PRO A 326 -22.26 -10.28 4.59
N PHE A 327 -21.11 -10.87 4.27
CA PHE A 327 -19.90 -10.87 5.11
C PHE A 327 -19.04 -9.58 4.97
N ASP A 328 -19.57 -8.55 4.31
CA ASP A 328 -18.95 -7.22 4.14
C ASP A 328 -19.23 -6.25 5.28
N GLN A 329 -20.20 -6.57 6.15
CA GLN A 329 -20.76 -5.63 7.13
C GLN A 329 -19.75 -5.19 8.19
N GLY A 330 -18.96 -6.12 8.71
CA GLY A 330 -17.92 -5.82 9.68
C GLY A 330 -16.88 -4.84 9.11
N THR A 331 -16.33 -5.14 7.95
CA THR A 331 -15.33 -4.32 7.26
C THR A 331 -15.88 -2.93 6.92
N ARG A 332 -17.09 -2.86 6.36
CA ARG A 332 -17.76 -1.60 6.02
C ARG A 332 -18.03 -0.74 7.26
N SER A 333 -18.47 -1.35 8.36
CA SER A 333 -18.75 -0.64 9.61
C SER A 333 -17.50 -0.03 10.23
N ILE A 334 -16.36 -0.74 10.16
CA ILE A 334 -15.06 -0.21 10.59
C ILE A 334 -14.63 0.96 9.70
N ALA A 335 -14.80 0.87 8.37
CA ALA A 335 -14.52 2.00 7.47
C ALA A 335 -15.34 3.24 7.82
N VAL A 336 -16.63 3.08 8.12
CA VAL A 336 -17.51 4.18 8.57
C VAL A 336 -17.03 4.76 9.89
N ALA A 337 -16.69 3.91 10.88
CA ALA A 337 -16.19 4.38 12.17
C ALA A 337 -14.88 5.17 12.03
N MET A 338 -13.98 4.77 11.13
CA MET A 338 -12.76 5.51 10.83
C MET A 338 -13.06 6.85 10.16
N ALA A 339 -13.96 6.89 9.18
CA ALA A 339 -14.37 8.13 8.52
C ALA A 339 -14.99 9.12 9.52
N ASP A 340 -15.82 8.64 10.45
CA ASP A 340 -16.39 9.45 11.51
C ASP A 340 -15.30 9.98 12.45
N ALA A 341 -14.37 9.13 12.88
CA ALA A 341 -13.24 9.51 13.73
C ALA A 341 -12.37 10.58 13.06
N THR A 342 -12.10 10.43 11.74
CA THR A 342 -11.36 11.44 10.96
C THR A 342 -12.06 12.79 11.01
N GLY A 343 -13.38 12.82 10.85
CA GLY A 343 -14.19 14.03 10.94
C GLY A 343 -14.12 14.73 12.30
N HIS A 344 -13.71 14.03 13.34
CA HIS A 344 -13.49 14.57 14.69
C HIS A 344 -11.99 14.80 15.02
N GLY A 345 -11.11 14.74 14.01
CA GLY A 345 -9.69 15.09 14.16
C GLY A 345 -8.76 13.92 14.49
N THR A 346 -9.26 12.68 14.49
CA THR A 346 -8.41 11.48 14.59
C THR A 346 -7.55 11.33 13.33
N ILE A 347 -6.28 11.02 13.50
CA ILE A 347 -5.40 10.65 12.38
C ILE A 347 -5.69 9.20 12.01
N THR A 348 -6.25 8.99 10.83
CA THR A 348 -6.60 7.64 10.33
C THR A 348 -5.75 7.28 9.12
N VAL A 349 -5.03 6.17 9.22
CA VAL A 349 -4.18 5.65 8.17
C VAL A 349 -4.65 4.25 7.78
N VAL A 350 -4.96 4.06 6.51
CA VAL A 350 -5.38 2.76 5.95
C VAL A 350 -4.23 2.22 5.12
N GLY A 351 -3.74 1.04 5.45
CA GLY A 351 -2.67 0.34 4.74
C GLY A 351 -3.13 -1.02 4.23
N GLY A 352 -2.49 -1.47 3.14
CA GLY A 352 -2.83 -2.75 2.49
C GLY A 352 -3.89 -2.64 1.41
N GLY A 353 -3.73 -3.43 0.35
CA GLY A 353 -4.58 -3.37 -0.84
C GLY A 353 -6.06 -3.66 -0.54
N ASP A 354 -6.34 -4.69 0.24
CA ASP A 354 -7.71 -5.12 0.56
C ASP A 354 -8.44 -4.07 1.43
N SER A 355 -7.75 -3.46 2.40
CA SER A 355 -8.34 -2.39 3.23
C SER A 355 -8.62 -1.14 2.40
N ALA A 356 -7.69 -0.76 1.51
CA ALA A 356 -7.86 0.36 0.60
C ALA A 356 -9.03 0.12 -0.36
N ALA A 357 -9.15 -1.11 -0.91
CA ALA A 357 -10.25 -1.51 -1.77
C ALA A 357 -11.60 -1.47 -1.03
N ALA A 358 -11.65 -1.94 0.22
CA ALA A 358 -12.84 -1.91 1.06
C ALA A 358 -13.30 -0.47 1.35
N VAL A 359 -12.36 0.42 1.66
CA VAL A 359 -12.65 1.85 1.89
C VAL A 359 -13.14 2.53 0.60
N ALA A 360 -12.54 2.22 -0.54
CA ALA A 360 -12.96 2.74 -1.84
C ALA A 360 -14.36 2.25 -2.24
N ALA A 361 -14.64 0.94 -2.05
CA ALA A 361 -15.96 0.35 -2.29
C ALA A 361 -17.06 0.97 -1.40
N ALA A 362 -16.69 1.43 -0.21
CA ALA A 362 -17.59 2.16 0.69
C ALA A 362 -17.73 3.66 0.34
N GLY A 363 -16.98 4.19 -0.65
CA GLY A 363 -16.98 5.62 -1.01
C GLY A 363 -16.37 6.53 0.05
N LEU A 364 -15.45 6.03 0.86
CA LEU A 364 -14.92 6.72 2.04
C LEU A 364 -13.44 7.13 1.92
N THR A 365 -12.82 6.96 0.76
CA THR A 365 -11.39 7.24 0.55
C THR A 365 -11.01 8.66 0.97
N ASP A 366 -11.79 9.65 0.53
CA ASP A 366 -11.53 11.07 0.82
C ASP A 366 -11.88 11.48 2.26
N ARG A 367 -12.48 10.58 3.02
CA ARG A 367 -12.81 10.76 4.43
C ARG A 367 -11.78 10.16 5.38
N MET A 368 -10.70 9.60 4.87
CA MET A 368 -9.53 9.15 5.66
C MET A 368 -8.44 10.21 5.64
N THR A 369 -7.63 10.28 6.70
CA THR A 369 -6.45 11.15 6.69
C THR A 369 -5.47 10.71 5.61
N HIS A 370 -5.26 9.39 5.48
CA HIS A 370 -4.40 8.81 4.46
C HIS A 370 -4.81 7.37 4.13
N VAL A 371 -4.93 7.09 2.83
CA VAL A 371 -5.06 5.72 2.30
C VAL A 371 -3.78 5.43 1.53
N SER A 372 -2.97 4.50 2.06
CA SER A 372 -1.70 4.14 1.45
C SER A 372 -1.90 3.35 0.16
N THR A 373 -1.13 3.73 -0.85
CA THR A 373 -1.03 3.00 -2.11
C THR A 373 0.03 1.89 -2.05
N GLY A 374 0.74 1.79 -0.92
CA GLY A 374 1.98 1.03 -0.78
C GLY A 374 1.83 -0.49 -0.64
N GLY A 375 0.65 -1.02 -0.36
CA GLY A 375 0.46 -2.47 -0.21
C GLY A 375 1.46 -3.09 0.78
N GLY A 376 2.35 -3.96 0.27
CA GLY A 376 3.39 -4.61 1.09
C GLY A 376 4.40 -3.65 1.70
N ALA A 377 4.76 -2.57 0.99
CA ALA A 377 5.69 -1.57 1.50
C ALA A 377 5.16 -0.86 2.75
N SER A 378 3.84 -0.60 2.81
CA SER A 378 3.23 -0.02 4.02
C SER A 378 3.32 -0.96 5.21
N LEU A 379 3.16 -2.27 4.98
CA LEU A 379 3.30 -3.29 6.04
C LEU A 379 4.73 -3.29 6.58
N GLU A 380 5.71 -3.46 5.71
CA GLU A 380 7.13 -3.49 6.09
C GLU A 380 7.56 -2.19 6.80
N PHE A 381 7.05 -1.05 6.34
CA PHE A 381 7.30 0.23 7.00
C PHE A 381 6.69 0.29 8.41
N LEU A 382 5.45 -0.18 8.57
CA LEU A 382 4.78 -0.27 9.88
C LEU A 382 5.46 -1.27 10.82
N GLU A 383 6.09 -2.31 10.30
CA GLU A 383 6.96 -3.24 11.03
C GLU A 383 8.28 -2.60 11.48
N GLY A 384 8.59 -1.39 11.00
CA GLY A 384 9.82 -0.68 11.32
C GLY A 384 11.02 -1.12 10.46
N LYS A 385 10.76 -1.83 9.37
CA LYS A 385 11.81 -2.23 8.41
C LYS A 385 12.26 -1.03 7.58
N GLU A 386 13.55 -0.95 7.33
CA GLU A 386 14.10 0.03 6.40
C GLU A 386 13.73 -0.35 4.96
N LEU A 387 13.14 0.60 4.23
CA LEU A 387 12.79 0.39 2.83
C LEU A 387 13.97 0.83 1.94
N PRO A 388 14.59 -0.07 1.14
CA PRO A 388 15.76 0.26 0.32
C PRO A 388 15.56 1.45 -0.61
N GLY A 389 14.39 1.54 -1.26
CA GLY A 389 14.06 2.66 -2.15
C GLY A 389 13.84 4.00 -1.44
N VAL A 390 13.64 3.99 -0.12
CA VAL A 390 13.62 5.18 0.72
C VAL A 390 15.02 5.47 1.25
N ALA A 391 15.73 4.46 1.74
CA ALA A 391 17.08 4.59 2.31
C ALA A 391 18.07 5.22 1.33
N ALA A 392 17.95 4.92 0.03
CA ALA A 392 18.80 5.43 -1.04
C ALA A 392 18.59 6.91 -1.39
N LEU A 393 17.49 7.54 -0.93
CA LEU A 393 17.24 8.97 -1.12
C LEU A 393 18.15 9.83 -0.23
N ASP A 394 18.41 11.05 -0.71
CA ASP A 394 19.22 12.02 0.03
C ASP A 394 18.54 12.43 1.35
N GLU A 395 19.34 12.77 2.34
CA GLU A 395 18.84 13.35 3.58
C GLU A 395 18.53 14.84 3.40
N ALA A 396 17.57 15.34 4.20
CA ALA A 396 17.14 16.75 4.19
C ALA A 396 18.15 17.66 4.89
#